data_a78892fc7ba3688da1805d60aca81baa
#
_entry.id   a78892fc7ba3688da1805d60aca81baa
#
_cell.length_a   1.000
_cell.length_b   1.000
_cell.length_c   1.000
_cell.angle_alpha   90.00
_cell.angle_beta   90.00
_cell.angle_gamma   90.00
#
_symmetry.space_group_name_H-M   'P 1'
#
loop_
_entity.id
_entity.type
_entity.pdbx_description
1 polymer ?
#
loop_
_entity_poly.entity_id
_entity_poly.type
_entity_poly.pdbx_seq_one_letter_code
_entity_poly.pdbx_strand_id
1 'polypeptide(L)'
;PFDVSTVTTYPDIYYIILDDYANSKSLEKSFGFDNQEFITFLTKRGFDVADQSYSNYPSTIHSLPSIMNLKYVNYLSEKYSDSNDEHELYHMMNSNLVTQYFKSIGYETINFDGGNFFDELEIFDYNMCKRNFWHKELWSIIQHKTILGPLSIKKSSEDLREYRLCVFSELPSLQHNHDKPIFVFAHIMMPHSPYLFKANGEPQSPEKVFLDLDPEFNKLPYVEQLQFVNKKTQEVIDKLLSESNVQPIIIIQSDHGARMGVDDWNTAGSDEKLVKRIFNNFDAYYLPDKKKHLPDDPRTPVNTFRIIFNSYFNGEYELLENKMYYSNPFDKIYQFKDVTNVLIKN
;
A
#
# COMPACT_ATOMS: atom_id res chain seq x y z
N PRO A 1 -24.08 -11.14 11.25
CA PRO A 1 -24.59 -11.60 9.97
C PRO A 1 -25.02 -10.38 9.18
N PHE A 2 -24.43 -10.20 7.97
CA PHE A 2 -24.73 -9.06 7.12
C PHE A 2 -26.02 -9.34 6.37
N ASP A 3 -26.98 -8.41 6.39
CA ASP A 3 -28.15 -8.48 5.55
C ASP A 3 -27.83 -7.84 4.18
N VAL A 4 -27.50 -8.66 3.19
CA VAL A 4 -27.21 -8.24 1.81
C VAL A 4 -28.47 -8.20 0.92
N SER A 5 -29.63 -8.50 1.46
CA SER A 5 -30.87 -8.61 0.68
C SER A 5 -31.34 -7.29 0.03
N THR A 6 -30.76 -6.15 0.44
CA THR A 6 -31.13 -4.81 -0.04
C THR A 6 -30.06 -4.16 -0.92
N VAL A 7 -28.91 -4.80 -1.17
CA VAL A 7 -27.88 -4.26 -2.07
C VAL A 7 -28.30 -4.51 -3.51
N THR A 8 -28.68 -3.45 -4.21
CA THR A 8 -29.22 -3.53 -5.59
C THR A 8 -28.14 -3.47 -6.68
N THR A 9 -26.94 -3.04 -6.35
CA THR A 9 -25.77 -2.96 -7.26
C THR A 9 -24.51 -3.31 -6.51
N TYR A 10 -23.71 -4.16 -7.12
CA TYR A 10 -22.40 -4.56 -6.61
C TYR A 10 -21.32 -3.89 -7.46
N PRO A 11 -20.77 -2.73 -7.03
CA PRO A 11 -19.68 -2.09 -7.75
C PRO A 11 -18.40 -2.89 -7.61
N ASP A 12 -17.55 -2.87 -8.62
CA ASP A 12 -16.16 -3.36 -8.48
C ASP A 12 -15.42 -2.52 -7.44
N ILE A 13 -14.51 -3.16 -6.71
CA ILE A 13 -13.75 -2.52 -5.64
C ILE A 13 -12.26 -2.69 -5.92
N TYR A 14 -11.58 -1.57 -6.05
CA TYR A 14 -10.14 -1.50 -6.25
C TYR A 14 -9.48 -0.92 -5.02
N TYR A 15 -8.76 -1.74 -4.27
CA TYR A 15 -7.91 -1.31 -3.16
C TYR A 15 -6.47 -1.30 -3.61
N ILE A 16 -5.96 -0.12 -3.93
CA ILE A 16 -4.63 0.13 -4.50
C ILE A 16 -3.74 0.69 -3.40
N ILE A 17 -2.73 -0.07 -3.02
CA ILE A 17 -1.70 0.36 -2.07
C ILE A 17 -0.46 0.82 -2.83
N LEU A 18 -0.04 2.06 -2.59
CA LEU A 18 1.23 2.62 -3.06
C LEU A 18 2.21 2.58 -1.90
N ASP A 19 3.13 1.62 -1.91
CA ASP A 19 4.05 1.38 -0.80
C ASP A 19 5.03 2.55 -0.59
N ASP A 20 5.20 2.98 0.67
CA ASP A 20 6.13 4.05 1.07
C ASP A 20 5.72 5.45 0.53
N TYR A 21 4.44 5.65 0.18
CA TYR A 21 3.97 6.92 -0.39
C TYR A 21 3.57 7.90 0.72
N ALA A 22 4.41 8.92 0.93
CA ALA A 22 4.16 9.96 1.91
C ALA A 22 3.03 10.92 1.47
N ASN A 23 2.29 11.50 2.42
CA ASN A 23 1.31 12.54 2.10
C ASN A 23 1.96 13.83 1.59
N SER A 24 1.17 14.72 0.99
CA SER A 24 1.68 15.96 0.34
C SER A 24 2.48 16.85 1.28
N LYS A 25 2.06 16.99 2.55
CA LYS A 25 2.79 17.81 3.54
C LYS A 25 4.17 17.24 3.86
N SER A 26 4.27 15.91 3.94
CA SER A 26 5.54 15.23 4.17
C SER A 26 6.43 15.27 2.94
N LEU A 27 5.87 15.16 1.74
CA LEU A 27 6.59 15.29 0.47
C LEU A 27 7.20 16.68 0.31
N GLU A 28 6.45 17.73 0.56
CA GLU A 28 6.95 19.11 0.51
C GLU A 28 8.06 19.35 1.53
N LYS A 29 7.80 18.98 2.80
CA LYS A 29 8.72 19.27 3.91
C LYS A 29 10.00 18.45 3.87
N SER A 30 9.93 17.17 3.53
CA SER A 30 11.07 16.24 3.63
C SER A 30 11.82 16.07 2.32
N PHE A 31 11.13 16.27 1.19
CA PHE A 31 11.66 16.00 -0.15
C PHE A 31 11.67 17.24 -1.07
N GLY A 32 11.05 18.36 -0.64
CA GLY A 32 10.92 19.57 -1.45
C GLY A 32 10.04 19.36 -2.70
N PHE A 33 9.13 18.40 -2.67
CA PHE A 33 8.30 18.02 -3.80
C PHE A 33 6.85 18.47 -3.58
N ASP A 34 6.34 19.28 -4.51
CA ASP A 34 4.93 19.67 -4.58
C ASP A 34 4.12 18.60 -5.33
N ASN A 35 3.21 17.94 -4.63
CA ASN A 35 2.34 16.89 -5.18
C ASN A 35 0.97 17.43 -5.64
N GLN A 36 0.80 18.74 -5.72
CA GLN A 36 -0.51 19.37 -5.97
C GLN A 36 -1.11 18.98 -7.34
N GLU A 37 -0.29 18.68 -8.33
CA GLU A 37 -0.76 18.23 -9.64
C GLU A 37 -1.54 16.91 -9.52
N PHE A 38 -1.00 15.93 -8.80
CA PHE A 38 -1.65 14.64 -8.58
C PHE A 38 -2.92 14.77 -7.71
N ILE A 39 -2.86 15.57 -6.64
CA ILE A 39 -4.04 15.87 -5.80
C ILE A 39 -5.15 16.50 -6.64
N THR A 40 -4.81 17.50 -7.47
CA THR A 40 -5.77 18.18 -8.36
C THR A 40 -6.36 17.23 -9.39
N PHE A 41 -5.56 16.31 -9.94
CA PHE A 41 -6.04 15.27 -10.84
C PHE A 41 -7.11 14.40 -10.17
N LEU A 42 -6.83 13.90 -8.97
CA LEU A 42 -7.74 13.05 -8.20
C LEU A 42 -9.04 13.78 -7.83
N THR A 43 -8.93 14.99 -7.27
CA THR A 43 -10.09 15.76 -6.83
C THR A 43 -11.02 16.15 -7.99
N LYS A 44 -10.47 16.50 -9.17
CA LYS A 44 -11.26 16.75 -10.39
C LYS A 44 -12.04 15.52 -10.87
N ARG A 45 -11.56 14.32 -10.56
CA ARG A 45 -12.26 13.04 -10.88
C ARG A 45 -13.20 12.58 -9.79
N GLY A 46 -13.33 13.37 -8.76
CA GLY A 46 -14.27 13.11 -7.70
C GLY A 46 -13.72 12.33 -6.51
N PHE A 47 -12.42 12.10 -6.43
CA PHE A 47 -11.80 11.57 -5.22
C PHE A 47 -11.90 12.57 -4.07
N ASP A 48 -12.10 12.04 -2.89
CA ASP A 48 -11.86 12.71 -1.62
C ASP A 48 -10.44 12.34 -1.17
N VAL A 49 -9.55 13.33 -1.13
CA VAL A 49 -8.14 13.14 -0.73
C VAL A 49 -7.95 13.73 0.65
N ALA A 50 -7.46 12.94 1.59
CA ALA A 50 -7.25 13.39 2.95
C ALA A 50 -6.13 14.44 3.04
N ASP A 51 -6.40 15.54 3.71
CA ASP A 51 -5.39 16.54 4.05
C ASP A 51 -4.41 16.03 5.11
N GLN A 52 -4.88 15.13 5.98
CA GLN A 52 -4.11 14.45 7.01
C GLN A 52 -4.52 12.99 7.08
N SER A 53 -3.55 12.12 6.87
CA SER A 53 -3.70 10.68 7.08
C SER A 53 -2.45 10.13 7.74
N TYR A 54 -2.66 9.21 8.67
CA TYR A 54 -1.59 8.56 9.41
C TYR A 54 -1.77 7.04 9.35
N SER A 55 -0.74 6.32 8.91
CA SER A 55 -0.73 4.87 9.02
C SER A 55 -0.81 4.45 10.49
N ASN A 56 -1.41 3.29 10.75
CA ASN A 56 -1.51 2.79 12.12
C ASN A 56 -0.19 2.18 12.60
N TYR A 57 0.67 1.77 11.66
CA TYR A 57 1.97 1.16 11.92
C TYR A 57 3.02 1.67 10.92
N PRO A 58 4.32 1.54 11.24
CA PRO A 58 5.41 2.07 10.42
C PRO A 58 5.83 1.14 9.28
N SER A 59 5.14 0.01 9.07
CA SER A 59 5.57 -1.01 8.11
C SER A 59 4.42 -1.85 7.57
N THR A 60 4.58 -2.32 6.35
CA THR A 60 3.66 -3.16 5.58
C THR A 60 3.19 -4.39 6.37
N ILE A 61 4.13 -5.06 7.06
CA ILE A 61 3.88 -6.30 7.79
C ILE A 61 2.83 -6.17 8.90
N HIS A 62 2.69 -4.98 9.50
CA HIS A 62 1.68 -4.71 10.52
C HIS A 62 0.46 -4.00 9.93
N SER A 63 0.69 -3.05 9.01
CA SER A 63 -0.36 -2.21 8.44
C SER A 63 -1.40 -3.03 7.68
N LEU A 64 -0.97 -3.85 6.71
CA LEU A 64 -1.90 -4.60 5.88
C LEU A 64 -2.71 -5.64 6.65
N PRO A 65 -2.15 -6.47 7.56
CA PRO A 65 -2.96 -7.35 8.39
C PRO A 65 -3.96 -6.61 9.28
N SER A 66 -3.60 -5.42 9.80
CA SER A 66 -4.51 -4.59 10.58
C SER A 66 -5.69 -4.10 9.75
N ILE A 67 -5.43 -3.55 8.58
CA ILE A 67 -6.44 -3.01 7.66
C ILE A 67 -7.39 -4.12 7.18
N MET A 68 -6.82 -5.21 6.67
CA MET A 68 -7.56 -6.32 6.07
C MET A 68 -8.35 -7.16 7.09
N ASN A 69 -8.07 -6.98 8.40
CA ASN A 69 -8.83 -7.60 9.49
C ASN A 69 -9.61 -6.59 10.35
N LEU A 70 -9.68 -5.31 9.93
CA LEU A 70 -10.46 -4.26 10.61
C LEU A 70 -10.10 -4.08 12.10
N LYS A 71 -8.88 -4.37 12.51
CA LYS A 71 -8.46 -4.33 13.92
C LYS A 71 -6.98 -4.03 14.08
N TYR A 72 -6.62 -3.46 15.22
CA TYR A 72 -5.21 -3.35 15.61
C TYR A 72 -4.59 -4.73 15.87
N VAL A 73 -3.29 -4.87 15.58
CA VAL A 73 -2.55 -6.12 15.80
C VAL A 73 -1.81 -6.15 17.15
N ASN A 74 -1.97 -5.13 17.98
CA ASN A 74 -1.24 -4.97 19.25
C ASN A 74 -1.47 -6.10 20.25
N TYR A 75 -2.63 -6.77 20.20
CA TYR A 75 -2.92 -7.92 21.06
C TYR A 75 -1.92 -9.08 20.86
N LEU A 76 -1.23 -9.12 19.73
CA LEU A 76 -0.21 -10.12 19.46
C LEU A 76 1.01 -9.99 20.40
N SER A 77 1.24 -8.81 20.98
CA SER A 77 2.31 -8.61 21.97
C SER A 77 2.15 -9.49 23.21
N GLU A 78 0.93 -9.87 23.58
CA GLU A 78 0.69 -10.73 24.74
C GLU A 78 1.35 -12.12 24.59
N LYS A 79 1.47 -12.59 23.35
CA LYS A 79 2.02 -13.92 23.03
C LYS A 79 3.40 -13.87 22.39
N TYR A 80 3.71 -12.82 21.65
CA TYR A 80 4.86 -12.79 20.74
C TYR A 80 5.84 -11.63 21.00
N SER A 81 5.80 -10.95 22.16
CA SER A 81 6.53 -9.68 22.40
C SER A 81 8.02 -9.71 22.05
N ASP A 82 8.70 -10.83 22.26
CA ASP A 82 10.13 -11.00 21.97
C ASP A 82 10.43 -11.73 20.66
N SER A 83 9.41 -11.95 19.83
CA SER A 83 9.53 -12.69 18.58
C SER A 83 9.80 -11.77 17.38
N ASN A 84 10.55 -12.31 16.42
CA ASN A 84 10.73 -11.76 15.08
C ASN A 84 10.04 -12.64 14.02
N ASP A 85 9.24 -13.62 14.45
CA ASP A 85 8.51 -14.51 13.56
C ASP A 85 7.28 -13.81 12.98
N GLU A 86 7.27 -13.63 11.68
CA GLU A 86 6.20 -12.96 10.91
C GLU A 86 5.02 -13.88 10.58
N HIS A 87 5.12 -15.17 10.91
CA HIS A 87 4.16 -16.20 10.49
C HIS A 87 2.71 -15.85 10.87
N GLU A 88 2.48 -15.31 12.07
CA GLU A 88 1.13 -14.94 12.51
C GLU A 88 0.54 -13.81 11.66
N LEU A 89 1.35 -12.79 11.31
CA LEU A 89 0.92 -11.68 10.46
C LEU A 89 0.66 -12.15 9.03
N TYR A 90 1.48 -13.07 8.52
CA TYR A 90 1.25 -13.73 7.23
C TYR A 90 -0.05 -14.55 7.24
N HIS A 91 -0.25 -15.34 8.30
CA HIS A 91 -1.49 -16.10 8.48
C HIS A 91 -2.73 -15.18 8.52
N MET A 92 -2.64 -14.03 9.19
CA MET A 92 -3.71 -13.04 9.21
C MET A 92 -4.05 -12.50 7.81
N MET A 93 -3.07 -12.36 6.92
CA MET A 93 -3.32 -11.96 5.52
C MET A 93 -3.98 -13.09 4.72
N ASN A 94 -3.54 -14.34 4.91
CA ASN A 94 -4.13 -15.51 4.24
C ASN A 94 -5.49 -15.94 4.77
N SER A 95 -5.95 -15.34 5.86
CA SER A 95 -7.27 -15.58 6.47
C SER A 95 -8.02 -14.28 6.75
N ASN A 96 -7.74 -13.21 5.98
CA ASN A 96 -8.24 -11.89 6.29
C ASN A 96 -9.76 -11.76 6.10
N LEU A 97 -10.38 -10.97 6.98
CA LEU A 97 -11.84 -10.79 7.03
C LEU A 97 -12.40 -10.10 5.79
N VAL A 98 -11.67 -9.14 5.21
CA VAL A 98 -12.14 -8.38 4.04
C VAL A 98 -12.34 -9.28 2.84
N THR A 99 -11.33 -10.09 2.49
CA THR A 99 -11.42 -11.03 1.36
C THR A 99 -12.47 -12.11 1.61
N GLN A 100 -12.54 -12.66 2.84
CA GLN A 100 -13.59 -13.62 3.20
C GLN A 100 -14.98 -13.03 3.03
N TYR A 101 -15.19 -11.80 3.47
CA TYR A 101 -16.46 -11.12 3.34
C TYR A 101 -16.87 -10.96 1.87
N PHE A 102 -16.00 -10.41 1.01
CA PHE A 102 -16.32 -10.23 -0.40
C PHE A 102 -16.60 -11.56 -1.12
N LYS A 103 -15.84 -12.61 -0.84
CA LYS A 103 -16.13 -13.96 -1.34
C LYS A 103 -17.51 -14.46 -0.89
N SER A 104 -17.87 -14.21 0.36
CA SER A 104 -19.15 -14.69 0.94
C SER A 104 -20.39 -14.05 0.28
N ILE A 105 -20.24 -12.86 -0.31
CA ILE A 105 -21.31 -12.14 -1.00
C ILE A 105 -21.20 -12.23 -2.54
N GLY A 106 -20.32 -13.10 -3.04
CA GLY A 106 -20.25 -13.47 -4.45
C GLY A 106 -19.28 -12.69 -5.33
N TYR A 107 -18.40 -11.89 -4.74
CA TYR A 107 -17.30 -11.27 -5.49
C TYR A 107 -16.25 -12.31 -5.89
N GLU A 108 -15.65 -12.11 -7.06
CA GLU A 108 -14.35 -12.72 -7.37
C GLU A 108 -13.24 -11.85 -6.78
N THR A 109 -12.23 -12.51 -6.20
CA THR A 109 -11.17 -11.81 -5.47
C THR A 109 -9.83 -11.96 -6.18
N ILE A 110 -9.16 -10.83 -6.42
CA ILE A 110 -7.94 -10.76 -7.22
C ILE A 110 -6.86 -10.09 -6.40
N ASN A 111 -5.72 -10.77 -6.25
CA ASN A 111 -4.51 -10.22 -5.67
C ASN A 111 -3.50 -9.91 -6.76
N PHE A 112 -2.94 -8.70 -6.74
CA PHE A 112 -1.74 -8.39 -7.47
C PHE A 112 -0.55 -8.53 -6.54
N ASP A 113 0.26 -9.54 -6.80
CA ASP A 113 1.47 -9.82 -6.03
C ASP A 113 2.42 -8.60 -6.04
N GLY A 114 2.68 -8.05 -4.87
CA GLY A 114 3.57 -6.89 -4.69
C GLY A 114 5.06 -7.24 -4.70
N GLY A 115 5.40 -8.53 -4.67
CA GLY A 115 6.80 -9.01 -4.63
C GLY A 115 7.49 -8.82 -3.29
N ASN A 116 6.74 -8.78 -2.20
CA ASN A 116 7.23 -8.61 -0.84
C ASN A 116 6.66 -9.68 0.11
N PHE A 117 6.47 -9.34 1.39
CA PHE A 117 6.05 -10.23 2.49
C PHE A 117 4.78 -11.03 2.23
N PHE A 118 3.87 -10.52 1.40
CA PHE A 118 2.55 -11.11 1.14
C PHE A 118 2.40 -11.59 -0.31
N ASP A 119 3.42 -12.26 -0.82
CA ASP A 119 3.37 -12.91 -2.13
C ASP A 119 2.40 -14.11 -2.10
N GLU A 120 1.68 -14.33 -3.20
CA GLU A 120 0.79 -15.50 -3.41
C GLU A 120 -0.18 -15.79 -2.24
N LEU A 121 -1.03 -14.82 -1.91
CA LEU A 121 -2.05 -15.00 -0.90
C LEU A 121 -3.11 -16.02 -1.37
N GLU A 122 -3.11 -17.20 -0.78
CA GLU A 122 -3.99 -18.33 -1.16
C GLU A 122 -5.48 -18.04 -0.96
N ILE A 123 -5.81 -17.06 -0.11
CA ILE A 123 -7.19 -16.69 0.15
C ILE A 123 -7.87 -16.06 -1.08
N PHE A 124 -7.13 -15.49 -2.03
CA PHE A 124 -7.68 -14.90 -3.24
C PHE A 124 -7.96 -15.96 -4.31
N ASP A 125 -8.98 -15.72 -5.14
CA ASP A 125 -9.32 -16.63 -6.24
C ASP A 125 -8.25 -16.58 -7.35
N TYR A 126 -7.68 -15.38 -7.58
CA TYR A 126 -6.65 -15.15 -8.57
C TYR A 126 -5.47 -14.38 -7.98
N ASN A 127 -4.25 -14.84 -8.29
CA ASN A 127 -3.02 -14.11 -8.03
C ASN A 127 -2.37 -13.72 -9.36
N MET A 128 -2.34 -12.41 -9.63
CA MET A 128 -1.83 -11.82 -10.86
C MET A 128 -0.39 -11.33 -10.70
N CYS A 129 0.31 -11.13 -11.81
CA CYS A 129 1.66 -10.57 -11.83
C CYS A 129 2.66 -11.34 -10.95
N LYS A 130 2.63 -12.67 -11.01
CA LYS A 130 3.51 -13.52 -10.22
C LYS A 130 4.99 -13.36 -10.64
N ARG A 131 5.85 -13.22 -9.66
CA ARG A 131 7.29 -13.23 -9.89
C ARG A 131 7.83 -14.65 -9.92
N ASN A 132 8.54 -15.03 -10.99
CA ASN A 132 9.19 -16.33 -11.09
C ASN A 132 10.28 -16.50 -10.01
N PHE A 133 10.00 -17.29 -8.99
CA PHE A 133 10.85 -17.53 -7.81
C PHE A 133 12.26 -18.05 -8.15
N TRP A 134 12.40 -18.87 -9.20
CA TRP A 134 13.67 -19.45 -9.65
C TRP A 134 14.75 -18.42 -10.00
N HIS A 135 14.35 -17.17 -10.31
CA HIS A 135 15.30 -16.11 -10.59
C HIS A 135 15.87 -15.42 -9.33
N LYS A 136 15.16 -15.43 -8.19
CA LYS A 136 15.60 -14.70 -6.99
C LYS A 136 16.92 -15.26 -6.42
N GLU A 137 16.98 -16.55 -6.14
CA GLU A 137 18.14 -17.17 -5.46
C GLU A 137 19.35 -17.32 -6.40
N LEU A 138 19.13 -17.80 -7.62
CA LEU A 138 20.21 -17.98 -8.59
C LEU A 138 20.91 -16.65 -8.92
N TRP A 139 20.12 -15.58 -9.15
CA TRP A 139 20.65 -14.26 -9.45
C TRP A 139 21.33 -13.60 -8.27
N SER A 140 20.84 -13.79 -7.05
CA SER A 140 21.51 -13.33 -5.83
C SER A 140 22.92 -13.94 -5.70
N ILE A 141 23.06 -15.24 -5.94
CA ILE A 141 24.35 -15.93 -5.90
C ILE A 141 25.30 -15.40 -6.99
N ILE A 142 24.80 -15.18 -8.20
CA ILE A 142 25.58 -14.66 -9.31
C ILE A 142 26.04 -13.21 -9.05
N GLN A 143 25.17 -12.37 -8.50
CA GLN A 143 25.47 -10.96 -8.20
C GLN A 143 26.61 -10.80 -7.19
N HIS A 144 26.61 -11.62 -6.14
CA HIS A 144 27.55 -11.44 -5.03
C HIS A 144 28.87 -12.18 -5.18
N LYS A 145 29.00 -13.14 -6.13
CA LYS A 145 30.14 -14.05 -6.17
C LYS A 145 30.82 -14.22 -7.55
N THR A 146 30.43 -13.45 -8.58
CA THR A 146 31.01 -13.66 -9.91
C THR A 146 31.36 -12.37 -10.66
N ILE A 147 32.29 -12.48 -11.65
CA ILE A 147 32.66 -11.42 -12.61
C ILE A 147 31.44 -10.95 -13.44
N LEU A 148 30.37 -11.75 -13.50
CA LEU A 148 29.12 -11.42 -14.21
C LEU A 148 28.17 -10.53 -13.40
N GLY A 149 28.57 -10.11 -12.18
CA GLY A 149 27.78 -9.25 -11.31
C GLY A 149 27.10 -8.06 -12.00
N PRO A 150 27.80 -7.20 -12.74
CA PRO A 150 27.18 -6.05 -13.40
C PRO A 150 26.11 -6.41 -14.44
N LEU A 151 26.31 -7.50 -15.19
CA LEU A 151 25.32 -8.00 -16.15
C LEU A 151 24.10 -8.59 -15.47
N SER A 152 24.30 -9.29 -14.35
CA SER A 152 23.20 -9.85 -13.55
C SER A 152 22.37 -8.76 -12.87
N ILE A 153 23.00 -7.69 -12.38
CA ILE A 153 22.32 -6.52 -11.81
C ILE A 153 21.41 -5.87 -12.85
N LYS A 154 21.92 -5.65 -14.06
CA LYS A 154 21.14 -5.07 -15.15
C LYS A 154 19.91 -5.92 -15.47
N LYS A 155 20.09 -7.23 -15.66
CA LYS A 155 18.97 -8.13 -15.96
C LYS A 155 17.98 -8.22 -14.82
N SER A 156 18.43 -8.32 -13.59
CA SER A 156 17.55 -8.33 -12.40
C SER A 156 16.73 -7.04 -12.29
N SER A 157 17.29 -5.89 -12.64
CA SER A 157 16.58 -4.62 -12.65
C SER A 157 15.55 -4.55 -13.79
N GLU A 158 15.83 -5.13 -14.95
CA GLU A 158 14.89 -5.23 -16.07
C GLU A 158 13.70 -6.11 -15.68
N ASP A 159 13.95 -7.32 -15.19
CA ASP A 159 12.92 -8.25 -14.73
C ASP A 159 12.05 -7.62 -13.62
N LEU A 160 12.66 -6.86 -12.69
CA LEU A 160 11.94 -6.18 -11.64
C LEU A 160 11.08 -5.02 -12.15
N ARG A 161 11.55 -4.27 -13.16
CA ARG A 161 10.75 -3.24 -13.82
C ARG A 161 9.52 -3.81 -14.52
N GLU A 162 9.71 -4.87 -15.32
CA GLU A 162 8.60 -5.55 -16.00
C GLU A 162 7.56 -6.05 -14.99
N TYR A 163 8.01 -6.66 -13.92
CA TYR A 163 7.16 -7.11 -12.84
C TYR A 163 6.37 -5.96 -12.19
N ARG A 164 7.01 -4.83 -11.86
CA ARG A 164 6.34 -3.65 -11.29
C ARG A 164 5.33 -3.00 -12.25
N LEU A 165 5.62 -3.04 -13.56
CA LEU A 165 4.72 -2.50 -14.58
C LEU A 165 3.52 -3.39 -14.88
N CYS A 166 3.60 -4.68 -14.59
CA CYS A 166 2.51 -5.63 -14.81
C CYS A 166 1.20 -5.16 -14.17
N VAL A 167 1.23 -4.67 -12.93
CA VAL A 167 0.03 -4.20 -12.23
C VAL A 167 -0.66 -3.07 -13.02
N PHE A 168 0.09 -2.11 -13.53
CA PHE A 168 -0.48 -0.97 -14.26
C PHE A 168 -1.01 -1.36 -15.64
N SER A 169 -0.53 -2.45 -16.25
CA SER A 169 -1.04 -2.96 -17.53
C SER A 169 -2.28 -3.84 -17.36
N GLU A 170 -2.28 -4.72 -16.35
CA GLU A 170 -3.33 -5.72 -16.17
C GLU A 170 -4.55 -5.18 -15.41
N LEU A 171 -4.35 -4.32 -14.40
CA LEU A 171 -5.41 -3.86 -13.53
C LEU A 171 -6.57 -3.19 -14.29
N PRO A 172 -6.35 -2.30 -15.29
CA PRO A 172 -7.44 -1.69 -16.04
C PRO A 172 -8.23 -2.66 -16.91
N SER A 173 -7.64 -3.80 -17.31
CA SER A 173 -8.26 -4.77 -18.20
C SER A 173 -9.22 -5.73 -17.49
N LEU A 174 -9.22 -5.75 -16.16
CA LEU A 174 -10.04 -6.68 -15.38
C LEU A 174 -11.55 -6.47 -15.59
N GLN A 175 -11.99 -5.24 -15.80
CA GLN A 175 -13.42 -4.90 -15.96
C GLN A 175 -14.14 -5.66 -17.07
N HIS A 176 -13.41 -6.13 -18.08
CA HIS A 176 -14.00 -6.80 -19.25
C HIS A 176 -13.98 -8.33 -19.17
N ASN A 177 -13.36 -8.88 -18.15
CA ASN A 177 -13.04 -10.32 -18.07
C ASN A 177 -13.81 -11.08 -17.00
N HIS A 178 -14.70 -10.41 -16.27
CA HIS A 178 -15.44 -11.02 -15.15
C HIS A 178 -16.93 -10.80 -15.27
N ASP A 179 -17.71 -11.87 -15.09
CA ASP A 179 -19.18 -11.83 -15.06
C ASP A 179 -19.73 -11.43 -13.68
N LYS A 180 -18.89 -11.47 -12.66
CA LYS A 180 -19.20 -11.12 -11.28
C LYS A 180 -18.48 -9.84 -10.88
N PRO A 181 -18.99 -9.12 -9.85
CA PRO A 181 -18.24 -8.02 -9.28
C PRO A 181 -16.90 -8.51 -8.72
N ILE A 182 -15.87 -7.69 -8.82
CA ILE A 182 -14.52 -8.04 -8.39
C ILE A 182 -14.06 -7.20 -7.19
N PHE A 183 -13.34 -7.84 -6.28
CA PHE A 183 -12.53 -7.17 -5.26
C PHE A 183 -11.06 -7.34 -5.59
N VAL A 184 -10.41 -6.24 -5.91
CA VAL A 184 -9.00 -6.20 -6.28
C VAL A 184 -8.18 -5.64 -5.13
N PHE A 185 -7.19 -6.40 -4.68
CA PHE A 185 -6.14 -5.96 -3.77
C PHE A 185 -4.84 -5.82 -4.58
N ALA A 186 -4.40 -4.59 -4.81
CA ALA A 186 -3.21 -4.30 -5.61
C ALA A 186 -2.15 -3.60 -4.74
N HIS A 187 -1.17 -4.37 -4.24
CA HIS A 187 -0.04 -3.81 -3.51
C HIS A 187 1.09 -3.49 -4.46
N ILE A 188 1.29 -2.22 -4.74
CA ILE A 188 2.30 -1.71 -5.68
C ILE A 188 3.52 -1.25 -4.88
N MET A 189 4.61 -2.01 -4.96
CA MET A 189 5.88 -1.73 -4.28
C MET A 189 6.61 -0.49 -4.84
N MET A 190 5.89 0.59 -5.04
CA MET A 190 6.39 1.90 -5.48
C MET A 190 5.58 3.01 -4.78
N PRO A 191 6.22 4.13 -4.41
CA PRO A 191 7.61 4.54 -4.67
C PRO A 191 8.68 3.90 -3.78
N HIS A 192 8.39 2.84 -2.99
CA HIS A 192 9.38 2.11 -2.18
C HIS A 192 10.62 1.72 -3.02
N SER A 193 11.79 1.71 -2.37
CA SER A 193 13.03 1.20 -2.98
C SER A 193 12.91 -0.30 -3.39
N PRO A 194 13.69 -0.79 -4.36
CA PRO A 194 14.68 -0.07 -5.15
C PRO A 194 14.04 0.91 -6.14
N TYR A 195 14.73 2.04 -6.36
CA TYR A 195 14.25 3.07 -7.28
C TYR A 195 14.60 2.70 -8.73
N LEU A 196 13.62 2.19 -9.44
CA LEU A 196 13.79 1.56 -10.77
C LEU A 196 13.55 2.50 -11.93
N PHE A 197 12.80 3.58 -11.70
CA PHE A 197 12.30 4.48 -12.73
C PHE A 197 12.66 5.93 -12.46
N LYS A 198 13.02 6.66 -13.53
CA LYS A 198 13.02 8.11 -13.56
C LYS A 198 11.58 8.62 -13.73
N ALA A 199 11.36 9.93 -13.53
CA ALA A 199 10.05 10.56 -13.65
C ALA A 199 9.36 10.34 -15.02
N ASN A 200 10.13 10.23 -16.10
CA ASN A 200 9.63 9.98 -17.45
C ASN A 200 9.41 8.47 -17.76
N GLY A 201 9.71 7.58 -16.80
CA GLY A 201 9.59 6.13 -16.95
C GLY A 201 10.82 5.43 -17.54
N GLU A 202 11.86 6.17 -17.87
CA GLU A 202 13.14 5.55 -18.24
C GLU A 202 13.74 4.79 -17.05
N PRO A 203 14.56 3.75 -17.33
CA PRO A 203 15.30 3.06 -16.28
C PRO A 203 16.18 4.02 -15.47
N GLN A 204 16.17 3.85 -14.15
CA GLN A 204 17.13 4.54 -13.28
C GLN A 204 18.54 3.98 -13.49
N SER A 205 19.56 4.81 -13.24
CA SER A 205 20.95 4.33 -13.35
C SER A 205 21.24 3.24 -12.31
N PRO A 206 22.04 2.21 -12.65
CA PRO A 206 22.31 1.09 -11.74
C PRO A 206 22.88 1.51 -10.39
N GLU A 207 23.68 2.58 -10.35
CA GLU A 207 24.24 3.11 -9.11
C GLU A 207 23.15 3.64 -8.17
N LYS A 208 22.02 4.13 -8.70
CA LYS A 208 20.91 4.66 -7.92
C LYS A 208 19.87 3.61 -7.53
N VAL A 209 19.86 2.46 -8.21
CA VAL A 209 18.87 1.39 -7.96
C VAL A 209 19.09 0.71 -6.61
N PHE A 210 20.35 0.49 -6.23
CA PHE A 210 20.74 -0.34 -5.08
C PHE A 210 21.50 0.40 -3.97
N LEU A 211 21.64 1.73 -4.05
CA LEU A 211 22.30 2.52 -3.02
C LEU A 211 21.30 2.97 -1.97
N ASP A 212 21.20 2.20 -0.91
CA ASP A 212 20.35 2.49 0.25
C ASP A 212 21.10 3.28 1.37
N LEU A 213 22.30 3.80 1.06
CA LEU A 213 23.26 4.19 2.09
C LEU A 213 23.27 5.68 2.45
N ASP A 214 22.69 6.57 1.63
CA ASP A 214 22.66 8.00 1.94
C ASP A 214 21.26 8.59 1.72
N PRO A 215 20.58 9.03 2.79
CA PRO A 215 19.23 9.60 2.70
C PRO A 215 19.15 10.81 1.76
N GLU A 216 20.16 11.67 1.72
CA GLU A 216 20.16 12.84 0.84
C GLU A 216 20.33 12.45 -0.64
N PHE A 217 21.13 11.43 -0.91
CA PHE A 217 21.31 10.90 -2.27
C PHE A 217 20.05 10.24 -2.82
N ASN A 218 19.27 9.60 -1.95
CA ASN A 218 18.07 8.85 -2.35
C ASN A 218 16.82 9.73 -2.53
N LYS A 219 16.82 10.99 -2.08
CA LYS A 219 15.68 11.90 -2.23
C LYS A 219 15.25 12.07 -3.69
N LEU A 220 16.19 12.33 -4.58
CA LEU A 220 15.86 12.53 -6.00
C LEU A 220 15.32 11.26 -6.65
N PRO A 221 15.94 10.08 -6.54
CA PRO A 221 15.38 8.83 -7.07
C PRO A 221 14.02 8.48 -6.51
N TYR A 222 13.76 8.73 -5.25
CA TYR A 222 12.44 8.54 -4.64
C TYR A 222 11.39 9.45 -5.30
N VAL A 223 11.68 10.74 -5.43
CA VAL A 223 10.76 11.71 -6.05
C VAL A 223 10.54 11.39 -7.53
N GLU A 224 11.59 11.01 -8.28
CA GLU A 224 11.46 10.59 -9.67
C GLU A 224 10.53 9.38 -9.81
N GLN A 225 10.70 8.36 -8.97
CA GLN A 225 9.84 7.17 -8.98
C GLN A 225 8.41 7.50 -8.55
N LEU A 226 8.23 8.39 -7.58
CA LEU A 226 6.91 8.87 -7.14
C LEU A 226 6.18 9.60 -8.28
N GLN A 227 6.85 10.48 -9.02
CA GLN A 227 6.28 11.16 -10.19
C GLN A 227 5.85 10.14 -11.27
N PHE A 228 6.66 9.12 -11.50
CA PHE A 228 6.32 8.05 -12.43
C PHE A 228 5.08 7.26 -11.96
N VAL A 229 5.02 6.90 -10.67
CA VAL A 229 3.86 6.23 -10.07
C VAL A 229 2.60 7.07 -10.19
N ASN A 230 2.69 8.38 -9.92
CA ASN A 230 1.57 9.31 -10.12
C ASN A 230 1.02 9.22 -11.54
N LYS A 231 1.88 9.33 -12.54
CA LYS A 231 1.49 9.23 -13.95
C LYS A 231 0.82 7.90 -14.26
N LYS A 232 1.39 6.77 -13.80
CA LYS A 232 0.80 5.45 -14.02
C LYS A 232 -0.53 5.27 -13.30
N THR A 233 -0.65 5.74 -12.09
CA THR A 233 -1.91 5.72 -11.34
C THR A 233 -2.99 6.56 -12.04
N GLN A 234 -2.64 7.73 -12.59
CA GLN A 234 -3.55 8.55 -13.39
C GLN A 234 -4.07 7.78 -14.61
N GLU A 235 -3.18 7.11 -15.35
CA GLU A 235 -3.56 6.29 -16.52
C GLU A 235 -4.54 5.16 -16.14
N VAL A 236 -4.30 4.49 -15.00
CA VAL A 236 -5.20 3.45 -14.46
C VAL A 236 -6.56 4.02 -14.08
N ILE A 237 -6.58 5.10 -13.30
CA ILE A 237 -7.83 5.74 -12.85
C ILE A 237 -8.69 6.17 -14.03
N ASP A 238 -8.09 6.81 -15.05
CA ASP A 238 -8.82 7.27 -16.22
C ASP A 238 -9.49 6.11 -16.95
N LYS A 239 -8.82 4.97 -17.10
CA LYS A 239 -9.39 3.77 -17.69
C LYS A 239 -10.49 3.17 -16.82
N LEU A 240 -10.25 2.97 -15.53
CA LEU A 240 -11.24 2.43 -14.61
C LEU A 240 -12.53 3.25 -14.60
N LEU A 241 -12.45 4.58 -14.60
CA LEU A 241 -13.61 5.43 -14.56
C LEU A 241 -14.33 5.55 -15.92
N SER A 242 -13.59 5.49 -17.03
CA SER A 242 -14.17 5.65 -18.38
C SER A 242 -14.79 4.37 -18.94
N GLU A 243 -14.27 3.21 -18.53
CA GLU A 243 -14.66 1.92 -19.10
C GLU A 243 -15.65 1.14 -18.22
N SER A 244 -15.89 1.58 -16.96
CA SER A 244 -16.83 0.94 -16.05
C SER A 244 -18.27 1.23 -16.40
N ASN A 245 -19.08 0.18 -16.56
CA ASN A 245 -20.55 0.31 -16.69
C ASN A 245 -21.22 0.75 -15.38
N VAL A 246 -20.72 0.26 -14.25
CA VAL A 246 -21.10 0.67 -12.90
C VAL A 246 -19.88 1.34 -12.30
N GLN A 247 -20.04 2.57 -11.78
CA GLN A 247 -18.90 3.30 -11.22
C GLN A 247 -18.28 2.52 -10.05
N PRO A 248 -16.97 2.21 -10.09
CA PRO A 248 -16.30 1.40 -9.09
C PRO A 248 -16.08 2.16 -7.79
N ILE A 249 -15.81 1.44 -6.73
CA ILE A 249 -15.17 1.99 -5.52
C ILE A 249 -13.66 1.90 -5.73
N ILE A 250 -12.95 3.03 -5.61
CA ILE A 250 -11.49 3.05 -5.73
C ILE A 250 -10.90 3.66 -4.46
N ILE A 251 -10.00 2.91 -3.82
CA ILE A 251 -9.27 3.35 -2.64
C ILE A 251 -7.79 3.34 -3.01
N ILE A 252 -7.13 4.49 -2.87
CA ILE A 252 -5.69 4.65 -3.08
C ILE A 252 -5.10 5.06 -1.76
N GLN A 253 -4.35 4.17 -1.15
CA GLN A 253 -3.71 4.39 0.14
C GLN A 253 -2.22 4.03 0.08
N SER A 254 -1.46 4.57 1.02
CA SER A 254 -0.18 3.97 1.38
C SER A 254 -0.30 3.23 2.70
N ASP A 255 0.38 2.11 2.80
CA ASP A 255 0.47 1.29 4.00
C ASP A 255 1.23 1.99 5.14
N HIS A 256 2.19 2.85 4.79
CA HIS A 256 2.91 3.78 5.67
C HIS A 256 3.48 4.96 4.88
N GLY A 257 4.03 5.97 5.56
CA GLY A 257 4.76 7.07 4.93
C GLY A 257 6.21 6.70 4.61
N ALA A 258 6.98 7.67 4.09
CA ALA A 258 8.34 7.43 3.61
C ALA A 258 9.32 7.03 4.73
N ARG A 259 9.93 5.85 4.59
CA ARG A 259 10.91 5.27 5.54
C ARG A 259 12.36 5.56 5.21
N MET A 260 12.63 6.21 4.09
CA MET A 260 13.99 6.52 3.65
C MET A 260 14.82 7.15 4.77
N GLY A 261 16.08 6.71 4.91
CA GLY A 261 17.02 7.26 5.91
C GLY A 261 16.65 6.97 7.35
N VAL A 262 16.01 5.84 7.62
CA VAL A 262 15.90 5.29 8.97
C VAL A 262 17.12 4.38 9.19
N ASP A 263 18.17 4.95 9.80
CA ASP A 263 19.43 4.24 10.01
C ASP A 263 19.36 3.28 11.19
N ASP A 264 18.59 3.63 12.22
CA ASP A 264 18.40 2.80 13.41
C ASP A 264 16.94 2.75 13.85
N TRP A 265 16.30 1.63 13.57
CA TRP A 265 14.91 1.36 13.94
C TRP A 265 14.68 1.24 15.45
N ASN A 266 15.72 0.98 16.26
CA ASN A 266 15.56 0.92 17.72
C ASN A 266 15.31 2.30 18.33
N THR A 267 15.87 3.34 17.73
CA THR A 267 15.76 4.73 18.20
C THR A 267 14.75 5.58 17.44
N ALA A 268 14.41 5.19 16.21
CA ALA A 268 13.53 5.96 15.32
C ALA A 268 12.16 6.28 15.93
N GLY A 269 11.59 5.39 16.74
CA GLY A 269 10.33 5.63 17.48
C GLY A 269 10.41 6.69 18.57
N SER A 270 11.57 7.25 18.83
CA SER A 270 11.78 8.36 19.77
C SER A 270 12.15 9.67 19.07
N ASP A 271 12.41 9.65 17.76
CA ASP A 271 12.62 10.84 16.93
C ASP A 271 11.29 11.31 16.35
N GLU A 272 10.75 12.44 16.84
CA GLU A 272 9.47 12.97 16.38
C GLU A 272 9.45 13.30 14.87
N LYS A 273 10.59 13.69 14.28
CA LYS A 273 10.66 14.01 12.85
C LYS A 273 10.55 12.74 12.01
N LEU A 274 11.24 11.68 12.42
CA LEU A 274 11.16 10.37 11.77
C LEU A 274 9.77 9.77 11.94
N VAL A 275 9.22 9.76 13.15
CA VAL A 275 7.84 9.30 13.41
C VAL A 275 6.85 10.01 12.50
N LYS A 276 6.88 11.34 12.43
CA LYS A 276 5.99 12.11 11.54
C LYS A 276 6.16 11.72 10.07
N ARG A 277 7.37 11.50 9.59
CA ARG A 277 7.62 11.11 8.20
C ARG A 277 7.15 9.70 7.89
N ILE A 278 7.41 8.75 8.79
CA ILE A 278 7.07 7.33 8.61
C ILE A 278 5.56 7.09 8.67
N PHE A 279 4.83 7.85 9.48
CA PHE A 279 3.40 7.65 9.67
C PHE A 279 2.53 8.52 8.76
N ASN A 280 3.03 9.61 8.19
CA ASN A 280 2.29 10.46 7.26
C ASN A 280 2.13 9.76 5.91
N ASN A 281 1.06 9.00 5.74
CA ASN A 281 0.74 8.23 4.55
C ASN A 281 -0.24 8.96 3.63
N PHE A 282 -0.34 8.51 2.39
CA PHE A 282 -1.31 8.98 1.40
C PHE A 282 -2.64 8.24 1.57
N ASP A 283 -3.76 8.97 1.40
CA ASP A 283 -5.10 8.41 1.52
C ASP A 283 -6.11 9.14 0.63
N ALA A 284 -6.76 8.42 -0.30
CA ALA A 284 -7.73 8.97 -1.23
C ALA A 284 -8.83 7.94 -1.56
N TYR A 285 -10.10 8.39 -1.57
CA TYR A 285 -11.27 7.55 -1.85
C TYR A 285 -12.07 8.11 -3.02
N TYR A 286 -12.40 7.26 -3.97
CA TYR A 286 -13.49 7.49 -4.91
C TYR A 286 -14.66 6.60 -4.51
N LEU A 287 -15.71 7.23 -3.95
CA LEU A 287 -16.92 6.58 -3.45
C LEU A 287 -18.13 7.11 -4.19
N PRO A 288 -18.63 6.41 -5.23
CA PRO A 288 -19.82 6.84 -5.95
C PRO A 288 -21.01 7.00 -4.99
N ASP A 289 -21.67 8.14 -5.04
CA ASP A 289 -22.89 8.49 -4.28
C ASP A 289 -22.79 8.45 -2.74
N LYS A 290 -21.63 8.12 -2.17
CA LYS A 290 -21.45 7.88 -0.72
C LYS A 290 -20.37 8.70 -0.01
N LYS A 291 -19.90 9.81 -0.61
CA LYS A 291 -18.87 10.70 -0.02
C LYS A 291 -19.21 11.21 1.39
N LYS A 292 -20.48 11.30 1.72
CA LYS A 292 -20.94 11.82 3.04
C LYS A 292 -20.59 10.94 4.24
N HIS A 293 -20.07 9.74 4.00
CA HIS A 293 -19.75 8.77 5.05
C HIS A 293 -18.27 8.71 5.41
N LEU A 294 -17.44 9.51 4.76
CA LEU A 294 -16.03 9.60 5.13
C LEU A 294 -15.88 10.39 6.44
N PRO A 295 -15.04 9.92 7.37
CA PRO A 295 -14.73 10.67 8.56
C PRO A 295 -13.91 11.92 8.23
N ASP A 296 -13.97 12.90 9.14
CA ASP A 296 -13.09 14.06 9.09
C ASP A 296 -11.62 13.64 9.31
N ASP A 297 -10.70 14.48 8.86
CA ASP A 297 -9.28 14.28 9.11
C ASP A 297 -8.92 14.46 10.62
N PRO A 298 -7.92 13.76 11.12
CA PRO A 298 -7.06 12.81 10.42
C PRO A 298 -7.72 11.44 10.22
N ARG A 299 -7.41 10.77 9.10
CA ARG A 299 -7.84 9.40 8.80
C ARG A 299 -6.76 8.40 9.15
N THR A 300 -7.18 7.16 9.45
CA THR A 300 -6.26 6.03 9.63
C THR A 300 -6.77 4.79 8.91
N PRO A 301 -5.89 4.02 8.26
CA PRO A 301 -6.28 2.92 7.37
C PRO A 301 -7.01 1.75 8.04
N VAL A 302 -6.88 1.54 9.35
CA VAL A 302 -7.62 0.49 10.08
C VAL A 302 -9.14 0.64 9.92
N ASN A 303 -9.62 1.85 9.62
CA ASN A 303 -11.03 2.15 9.42
C ASN A 303 -11.49 2.03 7.97
N THR A 304 -10.60 1.83 7.00
CA THR A 304 -10.91 1.80 5.57
C THR A 304 -12.09 0.88 5.25
N PHE A 305 -12.00 -0.39 5.59
CA PHE A 305 -13.07 -1.33 5.27
C PHE A 305 -14.26 -1.25 6.21
N ARG A 306 -14.12 -0.68 7.41
CA ARG A 306 -15.28 -0.31 8.26
C ARG A 306 -16.14 0.74 7.54
N ILE A 307 -15.52 1.75 6.97
CA ILE A 307 -16.19 2.80 6.18
C ILE A 307 -16.87 2.20 4.94
N ILE A 308 -16.17 1.37 4.18
CA ILE A 308 -16.70 0.74 2.97
C ILE A 308 -17.90 -0.17 3.30
N PHE A 309 -17.79 -1.01 4.30
CA PHE A 309 -18.87 -1.90 4.71
C PHE A 309 -20.09 -1.14 5.21
N ASN A 310 -19.90 -0.10 6.01
CA ASN A 310 -21.00 0.75 6.48
C ASN A 310 -21.67 1.52 5.34
N SER A 311 -20.89 1.99 4.35
CA SER A 311 -21.40 2.83 3.27
C SER A 311 -22.14 2.06 2.19
N TYR A 312 -21.70 0.84 1.87
CA TYR A 312 -22.19 0.10 0.70
C TYR A 312 -22.82 -1.26 1.01
N PHE A 313 -22.54 -1.83 2.17
CA PHE A 313 -22.90 -3.21 2.50
C PHE A 313 -23.72 -3.34 3.79
N ASN A 314 -24.40 -2.28 4.20
CA ASN A 314 -25.23 -2.24 5.41
C ASN A 314 -24.51 -2.72 6.68
N GLY A 315 -23.19 -2.46 6.74
CA GLY A 315 -22.40 -2.72 7.94
C GLY A 315 -22.77 -1.74 9.07
N GLU A 316 -22.57 -2.17 10.30
CA GLU A 316 -22.75 -1.37 11.51
C GLU A 316 -21.45 -1.36 12.33
N TYR A 317 -20.30 -1.22 11.64
CA TYR A 317 -19.01 -1.16 12.32
C TYR A 317 -18.81 0.21 12.97
N GLU A 318 -18.60 0.21 14.28
CA GLU A 318 -18.09 1.39 14.96
C GLU A 318 -16.67 1.71 14.45
N LEU A 319 -16.40 2.98 14.17
CA LEU A 319 -15.04 3.38 13.78
C LEU A 319 -14.11 3.31 14.99
N LEU A 320 -12.94 2.74 14.79
CA LEU A 320 -11.91 2.69 15.82
C LEU A 320 -11.30 4.07 16.04
N GLU A 321 -10.93 4.38 17.28
CA GLU A 321 -10.14 5.56 17.60
C GLU A 321 -8.83 5.57 16.81
N ASN A 322 -8.45 6.73 16.29
CA ASN A 322 -7.20 6.87 15.54
C ASN A 322 -5.99 6.70 16.46
N LYS A 323 -5.36 5.53 16.40
CA LYS A 323 -4.16 5.18 17.16
C LYS A 323 -3.01 4.81 16.23
N MET A 324 -1.81 5.22 16.59
CA MET A 324 -0.59 4.93 15.87
C MET A 324 0.42 4.28 16.80
N TYR A 325 0.96 3.15 16.35
CA TYR A 325 1.85 2.32 17.15
C TYR A 325 3.16 2.08 16.43
N TYR A 326 4.24 2.56 17.03
CA TYR A 326 5.58 2.28 16.54
C TYR A 326 6.03 0.89 16.97
N SER A 327 6.59 0.15 16.04
CA SER A 327 7.32 -1.11 16.27
C SER A 327 8.54 -1.15 15.37
N ASN A 328 9.65 -1.73 15.83
CA ASN A 328 10.78 -2.02 14.96
C ASN A 328 10.40 -3.20 14.03
N PRO A 329 10.38 -3.03 12.70
CA PRO A 329 9.94 -4.09 11.79
C PRO A 329 10.96 -5.21 11.59
N PHE A 330 12.16 -5.11 12.20
CA PHE A 330 13.27 -6.06 12.04
C PHE A 330 13.71 -6.71 13.34
N ASP A 331 13.28 -6.18 14.48
CA ASP A 331 13.62 -6.74 15.79
C ASP A 331 12.48 -6.55 16.78
N LYS A 332 12.06 -7.64 17.44
CA LYS A 332 10.94 -7.67 18.39
C LYS A 332 9.69 -7.00 17.80
N ILE A 333 9.30 -7.49 16.64
CA ILE A 333 8.29 -6.86 15.79
C ILE A 333 6.93 -6.67 16.47
N TYR A 334 6.65 -7.37 17.56
CA TYR A 334 5.40 -7.26 18.33
C TYR A 334 5.52 -6.37 19.58
N GLN A 335 6.59 -5.60 19.72
CA GLN A 335 6.68 -4.57 20.76
C GLN A 335 6.17 -3.25 20.22
N PHE A 336 4.99 -2.83 20.70
CA PHE A 336 4.29 -1.65 20.21
C PHE A 336 4.38 -0.50 21.22
N LYS A 337 4.81 0.68 20.74
CA LYS A 337 4.84 1.94 21.49
C LYS A 337 3.78 2.88 20.90
N ASP A 338 2.83 3.34 21.71
CA ASP A 338 1.87 4.36 21.27
C ASP A 338 2.60 5.68 20.99
N VAL A 339 2.48 6.16 19.75
CA VAL A 339 3.06 7.42 19.26
C VAL A 339 1.98 8.40 18.80
N THR A 340 0.72 8.15 19.12
CA THR A 340 -0.43 8.94 18.70
C THR A 340 -0.26 10.42 19.04
N ASN A 341 0.18 10.75 20.25
CA ASN A 341 0.36 12.13 20.70
C ASN A 341 1.49 12.88 19.97
N VAL A 342 2.39 12.18 19.28
CA VAL A 342 3.42 12.81 18.44
C VAL A 342 2.81 13.34 17.13
N LEU A 343 1.77 12.68 16.65
CA LEU A 343 1.15 12.89 15.35
C LEU A 343 -0.10 13.75 15.45
N ILE A 344 -0.99 13.42 16.39
CA ILE A 344 -2.21 14.16 16.67
C ILE A 344 -1.98 14.91 17.99
N LYS A 345 -1.76 16.22 17.90
CA LYS A 345 -1.75 17.08 19.10
C LYS A 345 -3.20 17.42 19.42
N ASN A 346 -3.65 17.02 20.59
CA ASN A 346 -4.92 17.49 21.18
C ASN A 346 -4.85 18.98 21.49
#